data_b2905099f01c94de0f24a04e5fb63662
#
_entry.id   b2905099f01c94de0f24a04e5fb63662
#
_cell.length_a   1.000
_cell.length_b   1.000
_cell.length_c   1.000
_cell.angle_alpha   90.00
_cell.angle_beta   90.00
_cell.angle_gamma   90.00
#
_symmetry.space_group_name_H-M   'P 1'
#
loop_
_entity.id
_entity.type
_entity.pdbx_description
1 polymer ?
#
loop_
_entity_poly.entity_id
_entity_poly.type
_entity_poly.pdbx_seq_one_letter_code
_entity_poly.pdbx_strand_id
1 'polypeptide(L)'
;KNARQVFAIETGENGLLFFQDNTPAYIIRRFDIARDGTKIKQEDFASLLGKTSLTHGGSFKYTGSYEDIATCIKRYVAAWQAEMAKFFKLVVFNYLFCNSDAHLKNFSLQQTPDGDYRLSPAYDLLNASLHVKDSDFALEEGLSPNLVKSDVYSRTGHPCKEDFETFGKLIGLNEVQVQKALHSFTGSDEQVKQLISNSYLDERSKRMYLRTYEERVSRFNRKN
;
A
#
# COMPACT_ATOMS: atom_id res chain seq x y z
N LYS A 1 3.61 4.91 -11.09
CA LYS A 1 4.16 4.02 -12.16
C LYS A 1 4.81 2.77 -11.56
N ASN A 2 5.66 2.88 -10.53
CA ASN A 2 6.33 1.71 -9.90
C ASN A 2 5.33 0.60 -9.54
N ALA A 3 4.25 0.92 -8.85
CA ALA A 3 3.25 -0.06 -8.41
C ALA A 3 2.72 -0.92 -9.57
N ARG A 4 2.31 -0.29 -10.68
CA ARG A 4 1.70 -0.99 -11.82
C ARG A 4 2.73 -1.63 -12.74
N GLN A 5 3.78 -0.90 -13.10
CA GLN A 5 4.72 -1.33 -14.16
C GLN A 5 5.76 -2.33 -13.65
N VAL A 6 6.23 -2.17 -12.41
CA VAL A 6 7.26 -3.05 -11.84
C VAL A 6 6.62 -4.17 -11.03
N PHE A 7 5.65 -3.83 -10.20
CA PHE A 7 5.11 -4.78 -9.21
C PHE A 7 3.74 -5.35 -9.58
N ALA A 8 3.17 -4.99 -10.74
CA ALA A 8 1.85 -5.47 -11.19
C ALA A 8 0.75 -5.29 -10.11
N ILE A 9 0.82 -4.20 -9.34
CA ILE A 9 -0.26 -3.80 -8.42
C ILE A 9 -1.31 -3.05 -9.24
N GLU A 10 -2.55 -3.47 -9.16
CA GLU A 10 -3.67 -2.84 -9.85
C GLU A 10 -3.86 -1.41 -9.33
N THR A 11 -3.81 -0.43 -10.22
CA THR A 11 -4.07 1.00 -9.95
C THR A 11 -5.03 1.55 -10.96
N GLY A 12 -5.67 2.67 -10.66
CA GLY A 12 -6.39 3.43 -11.67
C GLY A 12 -5.50 3.74 -12.88
N GLU A 13 -6.08 3.76 -14.08
CA GLU A 13 -5.39 4.21 -15.28
C GLU A 13 -4.97 5.66 -15.09
N ASN A 14 -3.69 5.94 -15.28
CA ASN A 14 -3.13 7.26 -15.00
C ASN A 14 -2.10 7.68 -16.04
N GLY A 15 -1.91 8.98 -16.15
CA GLY A 15 -0.95 9.58 -17.05
C GLY A 15 -0.44 10.92 -16.53
N LEU A 16 0.59 11.41 -17.18
CA LEU A 16 1.10 12.76 -17.01
C LEU A 16 0.86 13.52 -18.33
N LEU A 17 0.22 14.66 -18.22
CA LEU A 17 0.03 15.61 -19.30
C LEU A 17 0.82 16.89 -19.00
N PHE A 18 1.05 17.69 -20.02
CA PHE A 18 1.67 19.01 -19.88
C PHE A 18 0.71 20.06 -20.45
N PHE A 19 0.49 21.11 -19.70
CA PHE A 19 -0.20 22.29 -20.20
C PHE A 19 0.69 23.04 -21.22
N GLN A 20 0.13 24.05 -21.88
CA GLN A 20 0.86 24.84 -22.89
C GLN A 20 2.09 25.57 -22.31
N ASP A 21 2.08 25.88 -21.04
CA ASP A 21 3.18 26.49 -20.27
C ASP A 21 4.20 25.45 -19.74
N ASN A 22 4.13 24.19 -20.18
CA ASN A 22 4.90 23.05 -19.71
C ASN A 22 4.69 22.65 -18.23
N THR A 23 3.65 23.17 -17.56
CA THR A 23 3.29 22.72 -16.23
C THR A 23 2.77 21.28 -16.27
N PRO A 24 3.36 20.35 -15.50
CA PRO A 24 2.89 18.97 -15.47
C PRO A 24 1.56 18.83 -14.73
N ALA A 25 0.64 18.03 -15.27
CA ALA A 25 -0.61 17.66 -14.64
C ALA A 25 -0.73 16.13 -14.56
N TYR A 26 -0.91 15.60 -13.36
CA TYR A 26 -1.23 14.20 -13.16
C TYR A 26 -2.72 13.97 -13.36
N ILE A 27 -3.06 13.04 -14.23
CA ILE A 27 -4.45 12.64 -14.48
C ILE A 27 -4.63 11.18 -14.09
N ILE A 28 -5.79 10.89 -13.52
CA ILE A 28 -6.21 9.51 -13.21
C ILE A 28 -7.65 9.32 -13.65
N ARG A 29 -7.91 8.19 -14.33
CA ARG A 29 -9.28 7.80 -14.62
C ARG A 29 -9.93 7.30 -13.36
N ARG A 30 -11.10 7.81 -13.04
CA ARG A 30 -11.90 7.33 -11.92
C ARG A 30 -12.27 5.87 -12.12
N PHE A 31 -11.84 5.03 -11.21
CA PHE A 31 -12.12 3.59 -11.23
C PHE A 31 -13.43 3.24 -10.51
N ASP A 32 -14.04 4.21 -9.81
CA ASP A 32 -15.36 4.10 -9.20
C ASP A 32 -16.50 4.54 -10.16
N ILE A 33 -16.18 4.79 -11.43
CA ILE A 33 -17.14 5.06 -12.50
C ILE A 33 -17.00 4.00 -13.58
N ALA A 34 -18.08 3.28 -13.87
CA ALA A 34 -18.14 2.30 -14.94
C ALA A 34 -18.09 2.97 -16.33
N ARG A 35 -17.95 2.17 -17.38
CA ARG A 35 -17.84 2.69 -18.76
C ARG A 35 -19.09 3.43 -19.23
N ASP A 36 -20.26 3.04 -18.72
CA ASP A 36 -21.56 3.68 -19.00
C ASP A 36 -21.84 4.93 -18.17
N GLY A 37 -20.88 5.36 -17.32
CA GLY A 37 -20.99 6.50 -16.44
C GLY A 37 -21.63 6.19 -15.09
N THR A 38 -22.07 4.97 -14.84
CA THR A 38 -22.67 4.56 -13.56
C THR A 38 -21.61 4.56 -12.46
N LYS A 39 -21.96 5.10 -11.29
CA LYS A 39 -21.09 5.09 -10.12
C LYS A 39 -21.09 3.70 -9.49
N ILE A 40 -19.91 3.12 -9.35
CA ILE A 40 -19.69 1.85 -8.66
C ILE A 40 -19.65 2.13 -7.16
N LYS A 41 -20.37 1.32 -6.37
CA LYS A 41 -20.35 1.43 -4.91
C LYS A 41 -18.95 1.13 -4.39
N GLN A 42 -18.44 2.01 -3.55
CA GLN A 42 -17.13 1.89 -2.92
C GLN A 42 -17.21 2.43 -1.50
N GLU A 43 -16.56 1.72 -0.57
CA GLU A 43 -16.50 2.11 0.84
C GLU A 43 -15.07 1.96 1.36
N ASP A 44 -14.55 2.97 2.05
CA ASP A 44 -13.21 2.91 2.65
C ASP A 44 -13.25 2.13 3.99
N PHE A 45 -12.05 1.65 4.41
CA PHE A 45 -12.00 0.82 5.62
C PHE A 45 -12.18 1.61 6.92
N ALA A 46 -12.04 2.93 6.95
CA ALA A 46 -12.42 3.70 8.12
C ALA A 46 -13.94 3.60 8.33
N SER A 47 -14.72 3.77 7.26
CA SER A 47 -16.18 3.61 7.28
C SER A 47 -16.60 2.18 7.61
N LEU A 48 -15.98 1.17 6.97
CA LEU A 48 -16.30 -0.25 7.23
C LEU A 48 -16.00 -0.69 8.66
N LEU A 49 -15.04 -0.06 9.33
CA LEU A 49 -14.68 -0.26 10.73
C LEU A 49 -15.49 0.65 11.69
N GLY A 50 -16.40 1.49 11.16
CA GLY A 50 -17.19 2.41 11.97
C GLY A 50 -16.38 3.53 12.63
N LYS A 51 -15.18 3.83 12.08
CA LYS A 51 -14.28 4.87 12.61
C LYS A 51 -14.58 6.21 11.94
N THR A 52 -14.93 7.18 12.74
CA THR A 52 -15.26 8.55 12.30
C THR A 52 -14.61 9.57 13.22
N SER A 53 -14.59 10.83 12.82
CA SER A 53 -14.11 11.92 13.67
C SER A 53 -14.93 12.06 14.97
N LEU A 54 -16.18 11.66 14.96
CA LEU A 54 -17.06 11.68 16.14
C LEU A 54 -16.71 10.57 17.14
N THR A 55 -16.33 9.38 16.64
CA THR A 55 -16.08 8.20 17.48
C THR A 55 -14.61 8.07 17.91
N HIS A 56 -13.65 8.54 17.10
CA HIS A 56 -12.21 8.34 17.30
C HIS A 56 -11.40 9.65 17.17
N GLY A 57 -12.05 10.82 17.15
CA GLY A 57 -11.37 12.12 17.05
C GLY A 57 -10.77 12.39 15.64
N GLY A 58 -10.01 13.47 15.52
CA GLY A 58 -9.48 13.93 14.22
C GLY A 58 -8.52 12.96 13.53
N SER A 59 -7.84 12.10 14.27
CA SER A 59 -6.88 11.12 13.77
C SER A 59 -7.50 9.75 13.48
N PHE A 60 -8.82 9.62 13.46
CA PHE A 60 -9.57 8.36 13.32
C PHE A 60 -9.08 7.45 12.19
N LYS A 61 -8.60 8.02 11.09
CA LYS A 61 -8.11 7.29 9.92
C LYS A 61 -6.78 6.57 10.14
N TYR A 62 -6.05 6.93 11.20
CA TYR A 62 -4.76 6.33 11.56
C TYR A 62 -4.85 5.29 12.68
N THR A 63 -6.03 5.15 13.33
CA THR A 63 -6.23 4.23 14.45
C THR A 63 -6.34 2.78 13.98
N GLY A 64 -5.80 1.83 14.78
CA GLY A 64 -5.84 0.40 14.50
C GLY A 64 -4.67 -0.11 13.68
N SER A 65 -4.87 -1.23 13.00
CA SER A 65 -3.82 -2.02 12.34
C SER A 65 -4.20 -2.45 10.92
N TYR A 66 -3.21 -2.94 10.16
CA TYR A 66 -3.48 -3.58 8.87
C TYR A 66 -4.19 -4.94 9.04
N GLU A 67 -4.11 -5.60 10.21
CA GLU A 67 -4.91 -6.78 10.53
C GLU A 67 -6.42 -6.46 10.58
N ASP A 68 -6.81 -5.27 11.05
CA ASP A 68 -8.22 -4.84 11.05
C ASP A 68 -8.78 -4.77 9.62
N ILE A 69 -7.99 -4.24 8.69
CA ILE A 69 -8.35 -4.22 7.25
C ILE A 69 -8.49 -5.66 6.73
N ALA A 70 -7.55 -6.53 7.04
CA ALA A 70 -7.61 -7.94 6.64
C ALA A 70 -8.84 -8.66 7.19
N THR A 71 -9.23 -8.37 8.42
CA THR A 71 -10.45 -8.90 9.05
C THR A 71 -11.70 -8.43 8.31
N CYS A 72 -11.76 -7.17 7.89
CA CYS A 72 -12.86 -6.66 7.07
C CYS A 72 -12.89 -7.35 5.68
N ILE A 73 -11.74 -7.55 5.04
CA ILE A 73 -11.67 -8.27 3.76
C ILE A 73 -12.27 -9.68 3.91
N LYS A 74 -11.88 -10.43 4.95
CA LYS A 74 -12.43 -11.76 5.23
C LYS A 74 -13.94 -11.74 5.46
N ARG A 75 -14.45 -10.70 6.09
CA ARG A 75 -15.86 -10.57 6.43
C ARG A 75 -16.75 -10.22 5.24
N TYR A 76 -16.29 -9.34 4.35
CA TYR A 76 -17.13 -8.73 3.32
C TYR A 76 -16.88 -9.22 1.91
N VAL A 77 -15.78 -9.94 1.66
CA VAL A 77 -15.39 -10.37 0.32
C VAL A 77 -15.49 -11.89 0.21
N ALA A 78 -16.34 -12.40 -0.67
CA ALA A 78 -16.51 -13.85 -0.86
C ALA A 78 -15.22 -14.53 -1.34
N ALA A 79 -14.52 -13.92 -2.30
CA ALA A 79 -13.23 -14.38 -2.80
C ALA A 79 -12.03 -13.83 -2.00
N TRP A 80 -12.15 -13.72 -0.68
CA TRP A 80 -11.20 -13.01 0.19
C TRP A 80 -9.76 -13.50 0.07
N GLN A 81 -9.51 -14.78 -0.23
CA GLN A 81 -8.13 -15.31 -0.35
C GLN A 81 -7.34 -14.63 -1.47
N ALA A 82 -7.99 -14.38 -2.61
CA ALA A 82 -7.37 -13.70 -3.74
C ALA A 82 -7.13 -12.21 -3.42
N GLU A 83 -8.11 -11.57 -2.81
CA GLU A 83 -8.03 -10.15 -2.44
C GLU A 83 -7.04 -9.93 -1.28
N MET A 84 -6.91 -10.89 -0.36
CA MET A 84 -5.93 -10.86 0.71
C MET A 84 -4.49 -10.86 0.18
N ALA A 85 -4.21 -11.65 -0.87
CA ALA A 85 -2.89 -11.65 -1.49
C ALA A 85 -2.56 -10.30 -2.15
N LYS A 86 -3.55 -9.64 -2.77
CA LYS A 86 -3.39 -8.28 -3.31
C LYS A 86 -3.16 -7.25 -2.19
N PHE A 87 -3.95 -7.33 -1.12
CA PHE A 87 -3.81 -6.46 0.05
C PHE A 87 -2.43 -6.61 0.70
N PHE A 88 -1.99 -7.82 0.96
CA PHE A 88 -0.67 -8.09 1.53
C PHE A 88 0.45 -7.48 0.66
N LYS A 89 0.39 -7.71 -0.65
CA LYS A 89 1.35 -7.14 -1.59
C LYS A 89 1.35 -5.60 -1.56
N LEU A 90 0.18 -4.98 -1.42
CA LEU A 90 0.04 -3.53 -1.31
C LEU A 90 0.64 -2.99 -0.01
N VAL A 91 0.47 -3.70 1.12
CA VAL A 91 1.08 -3.32 2.41
C VAL A 91 2.61 -3.36 2.32
N VAL A 92 3.19 -4.44 1.75
CA VAL A 92 4.64 -4.54 1.51
C VAL A 92 5.12 -3.42 0.59
N PHE A 93 4.39 -3.12 -0.48
CA PHE A 93 4.72 -2.02 -1.40
C PHE A 93 4.75 -0.67 -0.65
N ASN A 94 3.71 -0.34 0.11
CA ASN A 94 3.63 0.91 0.86
C ASN A 94 4.82 1.05 1.84
N TYR A 95 5.21 -0.03 2.51
CA TYR A 95 6.38 -0.04 3.38
C TYR A 95 7.67 0.26 2.61
N LEU A 96 7.95 -0.48 1.52
CA LEU A 96 9.18 -0.33 0.74
C LEU A 96 9.29 1.04 0.06
N PHE A 97 8.16 1.63 -0.32
CA PHE A 97 8.10 2.92 -1.01
C PHE A 97 7.84 4.11 -0.06
N CYS A 98 8.03 3.91 1.25
CA CYS A 98 7.89 4.96 2.27
C CYS A 98 6.54 5.69 2.22
N ASN A 99 5.44 4.95 1.94
CA ASN A 99 4.09 5.51 2.01
C ASN A 99 3.58 5.44 3.46
N SER A 100 4.16 6.26 4.32
CA SER A 100 3.77 6.37 5.73
C SER A 100 2.45 7.12 5.95
N ASP A 101 1.70 7.42 4.88
CA ASP A 101 0.32 7.94 4.93
C ASP A 101 -0.72 6.93 4.41
N ALA A 102 -0.36 5.66 4.26
CA ALA A 102 -1.27 4.59 3.84
C ALA A 102 -2.25 4.19 4.96
N HIS A 103 -3.17 5.11 5.31
CA HIS A 103 -4.14 4.96 6.39
C HIS A 103 -5.43 4.26 5.92
N LEU A 104 -6.39 4.03 6.84
CA LEU A 104 -7.63 3.29 6.59
C LEU A 104 -8.44 3.79 5.38
N LYS A 105 -8.39 5.10 5.06
CA LYS A 105 -9.11 5.69 3.93
C LYS A 105 -8.40 5.54 2.58
N ASN A 106 -7.16 5.03 2.58
CA ASN A 106 -6.41 4.73 1.35
C ASN A 106 -6.62 3.30 0.84
N PHE A 107 -7.48 2.55 1.49
CA PHE A 107 -7.94 1.23 1.09
C PHE A 107 -9.46 1.21 1.05
N SER A 108 -10.03 0.53 0.07
CA SER A 108 -11.50 0.46 -0.09
C SER A 108 -11.93 -0.89 -0.63
N LEU A 109 -13.16 -1.27 -0.34
CA LEU A 109 -13.88 -2.31 -1.06
C LEU A 109 -14.75 -1.68 -2.15
N GLN A 110 -14.80 -2.32 -3.31
CA GLN A 110 -15.58 -1.90 -4.45
C GLN A 110 -16.53 -3.02 -4.88
N GLN A 111 -17.77 -2.68 -5.21
CA GLN A 111 -18.75 -3.65 -5.68
C GLN A 111 -18.41 -4.10 -7.10
N THR A 112 -18.51 -5.40 -7.35
CA THR A 112 -18.39 -5.99 -8.69
C THR A 112 -19.74 -5.92 -9.44
N PRO A 113 -19.76 -6.10 -10.78
CA PRO A 113 -21.01 -6.17 -11.53
C PRO A 113 -21.98 -7.26 -11.04
N ASP A 114 -21.43 -8.35 -10.47
CA ASP A 114 -22.21 -9.47 -9.95
C ASP A 114 -22.76 -9.21 -8.52
N GLY A 115 -22.51 -8.01 -7.98
CA GLY A 115 -22.99 -7.61 -6.65
C GLY A 115 -22.11 -8.00 -5.49
N ASP A 116 -21.03 -8.72 -5.73
CA ASP A 116 -20.00 -9.08 -4.74
C ASP A 116 -19.02 -7.92 -4.51
N TYR A 117 -18.04 -8.09 -3.62
CA TYR A 117 -17.03 -7.08 -3.31
C TYR A 117 -15.61 -7.57 -3.59
N ARG A 118 -14.75 -6.63 -3.97
CA ARG A 118 -13.31 -6.84 -4.14
C ARG A 118 -12.54 -5.65 -3.57
N LEU A 119 -11.25 -5.82 -3.34
CA LEU A 119 -10.37 -4.69 -3.07
C LEU A 119 -10.35 -3.74 -4.27
N SER A 120 -10.50 -2.45 -4.03
CA SER A 120 -10.39 -1.45 -5.10
C SER A 120 -8.98 -1.44 -5.70
N PRO A 121 -8.79 -0.94 -6.93
CA PRO A 121 -7.47 -0.56 -7.40
C PRO A 121 -6.78 0.33 -6.38
N ALA A 122 -5.47 0.18 -6.21
CA ALA A 122 -4.69 0.98 -5.27
C ALA A 122 -4.64 2.46 -5.71
N TYR A 123 -4.77 3.34 -4.77
CA TYR A 123 -4.73 4.80 -4.97
C TYR A 123 -3.93 5.46 -3.86
N ASP A 124 -3.65 6.74 -4.03
CA ASP A 124 -2.88 7.56 -3.08
C ASP A 124 -1.51 6.95 -2.73
N LEU A 125 -0.82 6.46 -3.76
CA LEU A 125 0.50 5.86 -3.64
C LEU A 125 1.56 6.94 -3.80
N LEU A 126 2.12 7.38 -2.70
CA LEU A 126 3.15 8.42 -2.66
C LEU A 126 4.33 8.00 -1.78
N ASN A 127 5.46 8.65 -1.97
CA ASN A 127 6.57 8.57 -1.02
C ASN A 127 6.42 9.73 -0.02
N ALA A 128 5.84 9.46 1.14
CA ALA A 128 5.56 10.46 2.15
C ALA A 128 6.84 11.06 2.75
N SER A 129 7.96 10.31 2.76
CA SER A 129 9.24 10.76 3.30
C SER A 129 9.87 11.95 2.56
N LEU A 130 9.38 12.27 1.36
CA LEU A 130 9.76 13.48 0.63
C LEU A 130 9.20 14.76 1.27
N HIS A 131 8.16 14.64 2.09
CA HIS A 131 7.39 15.77 2.60
C HIS A 131 7.33 15.85 4.13
N VAL A 132 7.34 14.67 4.80
CA VAL A 132 7.20 14.56 6.25
C VAL A 132 8.22 13.61 6.84
N LYS A 133 8.39 13.66 8.16
CA LYS A 133 9.21 12.67 8.87
C LYS A 133 8.63 11.27 8.63
N ASP A 134 9.48 10.38 8.14
CA ASP A 134 9.10 9.01 7.80
C ASP A 134 8.78 8.17 9.05
N SER A 135 7.73 7.37 8.95
CA SER A 135 7.40 6.27 9.86
C SER A 135 7.28 4.97 9.06
N ASP A 136 7.37 3.82 9.72
CA ASP A 136 7.25 2.55 9.00
C ASP A 136 5.84 2.31 8.48
N PHE A 137 4.84 2.75 9.24
CA PHE A 137 3.43 2.55 8.94
C PHE A 137 2.62 3.80 9.25
N ALA A 138 1.49 3.96 8.56
CA ALA A 138 0.50 5.01 8.84
C ALA A 138 -0.37 4.67 10.06
N LEU A 139 -0.70 3.38 10.23
CA LEU A 139 -1.58 2.93 11.30
C LEU A 139 -0.81 2.79 12.62
N GLU A 140 -1.40 3.27 13.71
CA GLU A 140 -0.77 3.35 15.04
C GLU A 140 -0.30 1.98 15.56
N GLU A 141 -1.03 0.92 15.27
CA GLU A 141 -0.70 -0.46 15.68
C GLU A 141 0.11 -1.23 14.61
N GLY A 142 0.50 -0.57 13.52
CA GLY A 142 1.32 -1.14 12.44
C GLY A 142 0.67 -2.33 11.75
N LEU A 143 1.43 -3.39 11.52
CA LEU A 143 0.94 -4.61 10.86
C LEU A 143 -0.18 -5.28 11.67
N SER A 144 0.06 -5.48 12.97
CA SER A 144 -0.88 -6.07 13.91
C SER A 144 -0.37 -5.89 15.34
N PRO A 145 -1.25 -5.64 16.32
CA PRO A 145 -0.90 -5.67 17.74
C PRO A 145 -0.54 -7.09 18.22
N ASN A 146 -1.00 -8.12 17.50
CA ASN A 146 -0.76 -9.52 17.79
C ASN A 146 0.47 -10.11 17.09
N LEU A 147 1.23 -9.28 16.37
CA LEU A 147 2.40 -9.73 15.62
C LEU A 147 3.51 -10.20 16.58
N VAL A 148 3.93 -11.45 16.42
CA VAL A 148 5.18 -11.92 17.03
C VAL A 148 6.34 -11.31 16.24
N LYS A 149 6.96 -10.30 16.83
CA LYS A 149 8.06 -9.55 16.18
C LYS A 149 9.32 -10.40 16.11
N SER A 150 10.03 -10.32 14.99
CA SER A 150 11.36 -10.90 14.85
C SER A 150 12.37 -10.25 15.82
N ASP A 151 13.52 -10.91 16.03
CA ASP A 151 14.62 -10.33 16.81
C ASP A 151 15.14 -9.03 16.17
N VAL A 152 15.15 -8.96 14.82
CA VAL A 152 15.52 -7.73 14.10
C VAL A 152 14.55 -6.61 14.43
N TYR A 153 13.25 -6.85 14.37
CA TYR A 153 12.25 -5.83 14.67
C TYR A 153 12.33 -5.39 16.14
N SER A 154 12.44 -6.33 17.06
CA SER A 154 12.51 -6.05 18.49
C SER A 154 13.74 -5.20 18.86
N ARG A 155 14.88 -5.43 18.19
CA ARG A 155 16.13 -4.72 18.43
C ARG A 155 16.20 -3.37 17.73
N THR A 156 15.68 -3.26 16.52
CA THR A 156 15.86 -2.06 15.67
C THR A 156 14.66 -1.12 15.68
N GLY A 157 13.49 -1.58 16.10
CA GLY A 157 12.22 -0.88 15.99
C GLY A 157 11.64 -0.87 14.55
N HIS A 158 12.29 -1.57 13.59
CA HIS A 158 11.91 -1.59 12.19
C HIS A 158 11.66 -3.02 11.71
N PRO A 159 10.51 -3.30 11.06
CA PRO A 159 10.21 -4.63 10.57
C PRO A 159 11.14 -5.04 9.43
N CYS A 160 11.40 -6.34 9.35
CA CYS A 160 12.12 -6.98 8.26
C CYS A 160 11.22 -7.99 7.53
N LYS A 161 11.77 -8.69 6.54
CA LYS A 161 11.03 -9.66 5.73
C LYS A 161 10.32 -10.73 6.56
N GLU A 162 10.96 -11.22 7.63
CA GLU A 162 10.39 -12.21 8.55
C GLU A 162 9.10 -11.74 9.22
N ASP A 163 9.02 -10.44 9.57
CA ASP A 163 7.80 -9.86 10.16
C ASP A 163 6.65 -9.81 9.15
N PHE A 164 6.94 -9.54 7.88
CA PHE A 164 5.94 -9.62 6.82
C PHE A 164 5.53 -11.07 6.53
N GLU A 165 6.44 -12.03 6.59
CA GLU A 165 6.09 -13.46 6.47
C GLU A 165 5.14 -13.88 7.60
N THR A 166 5.42 -13.48 8.82
CA THR A 166 4.56 -13.71 9.99
C THR A 166 3.20 -13.02 9.83
N PHE A 167 3.19 -11.76 9.41
CA PHE A 167 1.96 -11.03 9.13
C PHE A 167 1.12 -11.68 8.03
N GLY A 168 1.74 -12.10 6.92
CA GLY A 168 1.04 -12.78 5.84
C GLY A 168 0.30 -14.05 6.31
N LYS A 169 0.95 -14.84 7.15
CA LYS A 169 0.34 -16.03 7.78
C LYS A 169 -0.79 -15.65 8.74
N LEU A 170 -0.60 -14.62 9.55
CA LEU A 170 -1.59 -14.11 10.50
C LEU A 170 -2.89 -13.70 9.79
N ILE A 171 -2.79 -13.03 8.67
CA ILE A 171 -3.96 -12.62 7.88
C ILE A 171 -4.53 -13.74 6.99
N GLY A 172 -4.03 -14.98 7.10
CA GLY A 172 -4.61 -16.18 6.49
C GLY A 172 -4.06 -16.56 5.12
N LEU A 173 -2.91 -16.03 4.72
CA LEU A 173 -2.19 -16.51 3.54
C LEU A 173 -1.40 -17.77 3.88
N ASN A 174 -1.32 -18.71 2.95
CA ASN A 174 -0.41 -19.84 3.08
C ASN A 174 1.03 -19.43 2.70
N GLU A 175 2.01 -20.29 3.04
CA GLU A 175 3.43 -20.04 2.81
C GLU A 175 3.74 -19.72 1.32
N VAL A 176 3.13 -20.46 0.40
CA VAL A 176 3.37 -20.27 -1.04
C VAL A 176 2.90 -18.90 -1.50
N GLN A 177 1.74 -18.46 -1.03
CA GLN A 177 1.18 -17.14 -1.35
C GLN A 177 2.06 -16.01 -0.79
N VAL A 178 2.51 -16.16 0.47
CA VAL A 178 3.41 -15.20 1.12
C VAL A 178 4.72 -15.10 0.35
N GLN A 179 5.39 -16.22 0.08
CA GLN A 179 6.67 -16.22 -0.63
C GLN A 179 6.55 -15.70 -2.05
N LYS A 180 5.48 -16.04 -2.78
CA LYS A 180 5.21 -15.50 -4.12
C LYS A 180 5.05 -13.98 -4.10
N ALA A 181 4.32 -13.43 -3.13
CA ALA A 181 4.14 -11.99 -3.00
C ALA A 181 5.47 -11.29 -2.68
N LEU A 182 6.23 -11.80 -1.71
CA LEU A 182 7.53 -11.22 -1.31
C LEU A 182 8.59 -11.34 -2.40
N HIS A 183 8.62 -12.46 -3.13
CA HIS A 183 9.54 -12.66 -4.25
C HIS A 183 9.34 -11.63 -5.36
N SER A 184 8.12 -11.12 -5.54
CA SER A 184 7.85 -10.09 -6.55
C SER A 184 8.59 -8.77 -6.30
N PHE A 185 9.14 -8.56 -5.11
CA PHE A 185 9.94 -7.40 -4.74
C PHE A 185 11.46 -7.63 -4.82
N THR A 186 11.90 -8.83 -5.20
CA THR A 186 13.31 -9.13 -5.39
C THR A 186 13.75 -8.90 -6.83
N GLY A 187 14.95 -8.32 -7.01
CA GLY A 187 15.54 -8.11 -8.34
C GLY A 187 14.93 -6.99 -9.19
N SER A 188 14.05 -6.18 -8.60
CA SER A 188 13.36 -5.08 -9.32
C SER A 188 14.05 -3.71 -9.15
N ASP A 189 15.17 -3.66 -8.43
CA ASP A 189 15.82 -2.39 -8.04
C ASP A 189 16.23 -1.53 -9.23
N GLU A 190 16.79 -2.13 -10.27
CA GLU A 190 17.20 -1.39 -11.47
C GLU A 190 16.02 -0.77 -12.22
N GLN A 191 14.88 -1.49 -12.31
CA GLN A 191 13.65 -0.95 -12.91
C GLN A 191 13.09 0.21 -12.09
N VAL A 192 13.11 0.10 -10.76
CA VAL A 192 12.70 1.19 -9.85
C VAL A 192 13.61 2.41 -10.03
N LYS A 193 14.93 2.22 -10.03
CA LYS A 193 15.92 3.30 -10.26
C LYS A 193 15.69 4.00 -11.59
N GLN A 194 15.47 3.23 -12.65
CA GLN A 194 15.21 3.79 -13.98
C GLN A 194 13.92 4.62 -14.00
N LEU A 195 12.84 4.15 -13.36
CA LEU A 195 11.58 4.91 -13.30
C LEU A 195 11.71 6.19 -12.47
N ILE A 196 12.47 6.17 -11.38
CA ILE A 196 12.77 7.37 -10.60
C ILE A 196 13.62 8.34 -11.41
N SER A 197 14.68 7.88 -12.06
CA SER A 197 15.55 8.68 -12.91
C SER A 197 14.78 9.36 -14.04
N ASN A 198 13.86 8.63 -14.69
CA ASN A 198 13.04 9.14 -15.79
C ASN A 198 11.80 9.93 -15.33
N SER A 199 11.64 10.16 -14.02
CA SER A 199 10.53 10.96 -13.50
C SER A 199 10.77 12.45 -13.70
N TYR A 200 9.70 13.24 -13.58
CA TYR A 200 9.76 14.71 -13.61
C TYR A 200 10.04 15.35 -12.26
N LEU A 201 10.46 14.56 -11.27
CA LEU A 201 10.96 15.09 -10.01
C LEU A 201 12.26 15.87 -10.25
N ASP A 202 12.51 16.90 -9.46
CA ASP A 202 13.81 17.55 -9.44
C ASP A 202 14.91 16.60 -8.93
N GLU A 203 16.15 16.89 -9.25
CA GLU A 203 17.29 16.00 -8.95
C GLU A 203 17.51 15.75 -7.44
N ARG A 204 17.14 16.69 -6.59
CA ARG A 204 17.19 16.52 -5.13
C ARG A 204 16.14 15.50 -4.69
N SER A 205 14.91 15.66 -5.16
CA SER A 205 13.80 14.74 -4.87
C SER A 205 14.05 13.34 -5.41
N LYS A 206 14.62 13.20 -6.62
CA LYS A 206 15.03 11.89 -7.16
C LYS A 206 16.04 11.17 -6.26
N ARG A 207 17.11 11.88 -5.85
CA ARG A 207 18.12 11.31 -4.94
C ARG A 207 17.52 10.93 -3.59
N MET A 208 16.65 11.76 -3.03
CA MET A 208 16.01 11.48 -1.75
C MET A 208 15.07 10.28 -1.85
N TYR A 209 14.26 10.21 -2.91
CA TYR A 209 13.38 9.07 -3.18
C TYR A 209 14.17 7.77 -3.27
N LEU A 210 15.23 7.76 -4.08
CA LEU A 210 16.05 6.57 -4.26
C LEU A 210 16.69 6.13 -2.95
N ARG A 211 17.27 7.07 -2.21
CA ARG A 211 17.90 6.79 -0.92
C ARG A 211 16.90 6.18 0.08
N THR A 212 15.71 6.76 0.23
CA THR A 212 14.71 6.24 1.17
C THR A 212 14.21 4.87 0.77
N TYR A 213 14.03 4.61 -0.54
CA TYR A 213 13.71 3.29 -1.06
C TYR A 213 14.81 2.27 -0.74
N GLU A 214 16.08 2.58 -1.05
CA GLU A 214 17.22 1.70 -0.77
C GLU A 214 17.39 1.42 0.73
N GLU A 215 17.16 2.40 1.59
CA GLU A 215 17.14 2.22 3.04
C GLU A 215 16.04 1.24 3.48
N ARG A 216 14.83 1.34 2.91
CA ARG A 216 13.72 0.41 3.19
C ARG A 216 14.00 -1.00 2.69
N VAL A 217 14.53 -1.14 1.48
CA VAL A 217 14.95 -2.45 0.94
C VAL A 217 16.04 -3.07 1.82
N SER A 218 17.02 -2.28 2.27
CA SER A 218 18.06 -2.75 3.17
C SER A 218 17.50 -3.21 4.52
N ARG A 219 16.57 -2.45 5.14
CA ARG A 219 15.90 -2.85 6.39
C ARG A 219 15.08 -4.13 6.20
N PHE A 220 14.32 -4.20 5.11
CA PHE A 220 13.49 -5.35 4.77
C PHE A 220 14.31 -6.64 4.64
N ASN A 221 15.50 -6.57 4.03
CA ASN A 221 16.36 -7.73 3.80
C ASN A 221 17.32 -8.06 4.97
N ARG A 222 17.24 -7.34 6.10
CA ARG A 222 18.07 -7.68 7.27
C ARG A 222 17.74 -9.08 7.77
N LYS A 223 18.80 -9.80 8.09
CA LYS A 223 18.75 -11.12 8.74
C LYS A 223 19.30 -11.01 10.16
N ASN A 224 18.91 -11.96 10.99
CA ASN A 224 19.51 -12.16 12.31
C ASN A 224 20.99 -12.51 12.20
#